data_640735c8053aa0eab8e45ac87f149472
#
_entry.id   640735c8053aa0eab8e45ac87f149472
#
_cell.length_a   1.000
_cell.length_b   1.000
_cell.length_c   1.000
_cell.angle_alpha   90.00
_cell.angle_beta   90.00
_cell.angle_gamma   90.00
#
_symmetry.space_group_name_H-M   'P 1'
#
loop_
_entity.id
_entity.type
_entity.pdbx_description
1 polymer ?
#
loop_
_entity_poly.entity_id
_entity_poly.type
_entity_poly.pdbx_seq_one_letter_code
_entity_poly.pdbx_strand_id
1 'polypeptide(L)'
;MNVYVRETSRELGRLGVETDIFTRSQSRDVPREVPLAEGVRVFHVPAGPETPYDKYQLLEYLPEFIEGVFAQGRGGYDLVHSHYWISGLIALELLYAHGYW
;
A
#
# COMPACT_ATOMS: atom_id res chain seq x y z
N MET A 1 -3.50 9.41 5.11
CA MET A 1 -2.11 8.98 4.85
C MET A 1 -1.16 9.80 5.70
N ASN A 2 -0.14 9.16 6.21
CA ASN A 2 0.89 9.80 7.02
C ASN A 2 1.66 10.85 6.19
N VAL A 3 1.90 12.02 6.79
CA VAL A 3 2.61 13.13 6.12
C VAL A 3 4.02 12.70 5.68
N TYR A 4 4.71 11.93 6.53
CA TYR A 4 6.04 11.45 6.22
C TYR A 4 6.05 10.59 4.95
N VAL A 5 5.12 9.66 4.83
CA VAL A 5 5.02 8.79 3.65
C VAL A 5 4.74 9.61 2.40
N ARG A 6 3.83 10.56 2.50
CA ARG A 6 3.46 11.41 1.36
C ARG A 6 4.63 12.26 0.88
N GLU A 7 5.31 12.93 1.81
CA GLU A 7 6.40 13.82 1.44
C GLU A 7 7.64 13.05 0.93
N THR A 8 7.95 11.93 1.57
CA THR A 8 9.06 11.07 1.13
C THR A 8 8.79 10.53 -0.27
N SER A 9 7.57 10.10 -0.52
CA SER A 9 7.19 9.56 -1.83
C SER A 9 7.24 10.62 -2.93
N ARG A 10 6.84 11.84 -2.62
CA ARG A 10 6.97 12.95 -3.57
C ARG A 10 8.40 13.19 -3.97
N GLU A 11 9.31 13.20 -2.99
CA GLU A 11 10.72 13.40 -3.27
C GLU A 11 11.31 12.26 -4.10
N LEU A 12 10.92 11.03 -3.82
CA LEU A 12 11.33 9.89 -4.63
C LEU A 12 10.85 10.04 -6.08
N GLY A 13 9.61 10.47 -6.26
CA GLY A 13 9.07 10.73 -7.60
C GLY A 13 9.84 11.81 -8.33
N ARG A 14 10.23 12.87 -7.65
CA ARG A 14 11.05 13.94 -8.23
C ARG A 14 12.42 13.45 -8.67
N LEU A 15 12.94 12.44 -7.98
CA LEU A 15 14.23 11.83 -8.32
C LEU A 15 14.11 10.75 -9.41
N GLY A 16 12.92 10.55 -9.95
CA GLY A 16 12.70 9.59 -11.02
C GLY A 16 12.40 8.18 -10.54
N VAL A 17 12.12 8.00 -9.24
CA VAL A 17 11.75 6.70 -8.70
C VAL A 17 10.25 6.53 -8.78
N GLU A 18 9.79 5.54 -9.54
CA GLU A 18 8.36 5.21 -9.59
C GLU A 18 7.94 4.57 -8.28
N THR A 19 6.92 5.14 -7.64
CA THR A 19 6.50 4.74 -6.30
C THR A 19 5.02 4.41 -6.29
N ASP A 20 4.68 3.21 -5.81
CA ASP A 20 3.31 2.80 -5.56
C ASP A 20 3.10 2.69 -4.06
N ILE A 21 2.11 3.40 -3.56
CA ILE A 21 1.75 3.39 -2.13
C ILE A 21 0.46 2.60 -1.98
N PHE A 22 0.48 1.62 -1.08
CA PHE A 22 -0.69 0.81 -0.80
C PHE A 22 -1.21 1.13 0.60
N THR A 23 -2.46 1.50 0.68
CA THR A 23 -3.13 1.78 1.95
C THR A 23 -4.53 1.17 1.92
N ARG A 24 -5.06 0.82 3.09
CA ARG A 24 -6.40 0.25 3.18
C ARG A 24 -7.45 1.31 2.87
N SER A 25 -8.42 0.95 2.04
CA SER A 25 -9.55 1.82 1.77
C SER A 25 -10.45 1.93 3.00
N GLN A 26 -10.72 3.15 3.44
CA GLN A 26 -11.57 3.43 4.59
C GLN A 26 -12.95 3.95 4.19
N SER A 27 -13.20 4.07 2.89
CA SER A 27 -14.47 4.57 2.37
C SER A 27 -14.69 4.08 0.96
N ARG A 28 -15.93 3.76 0.62
CA ARG A 28 -16.30 3.40 -0.75
C ARG A 28 -16.18 4.55 -1.72
N ASP A 29 -16.18 5.78 -1.20
CA ASP A 29 -16.12 6.98 -2.02
C ASP A 29 -14.70 7.30 -2.48
N VAL A 30 -13.70 6.63 -1.93
CA VAL A 30 -12.31 6.86 -2.30
C VAL A 30 -11.97 6.05 -3.55
N PRO A 31 -11.42 6.68 -4.60
CA PRO A 31 -10.98 5.95 -5.79
C PRO A 31 -9.92 4.90 -5.45
N ARG A 32 -9.91 3.81 -6.19
CA ARG A 32 -8.94 2.72 -5.96
C ARG A 32 -7.51 3.16 -6.27
N GLU A 33 -7.34 4.01 -7.25
CA GLU A 33 -6.02 4.51 -7.63
C GLU A 33 -6.08 6.03 -7.75
N VAL A 34 -5.16 6.72 -7.08
CA VAL A 34 -5.10 8.18 -7.09
C VAL A 34 -3.67 8.61 -7.39
N PRO A 35 -3.45 9.47 -8.39
CA PRO A 35 -2.12 10.05 -8.59
C PRO A 35 -1.85 11.05 -7.46
N LEU A 36 -0.69 10.93 -6.83
CA LEU A 36 -0.28 11.83 -5.75
C LEU A 36 0.67 12.90 -6.25
N ALA A 37 1.61 12.52 -7.10
CA ALA A 37 2.60 13.39 -7.68
C ALA A 37 3.15 12.69 -8.93
N GLU A 38 4.05 13.34 -9.65
CA GLU A 38 4.69 12.71 -10.79
C GLU A 38 5.44 11.47 -10.34
N GLY A 39 5.13 10.34 -10.96
CA GLY A 39 5.73 9.05 -10.65
C GLY A 39 5.25 8.41 -9.36
N VAL A 40 4.25 8.98 -8.69
CA VAL A 40 3.74 8.46 -7.41
C VAL A 40 2.24 8.21 -7.51
N ARG A 41 1.82 7.01 -7.19
CA ARG A 41 0.41 6.62 -7.17
C ARG A 41 0.05 6.01 -5.83
N VAL A 42 -1.18 6.27 -5.40
CA VAL A 42 -1.74 5.69 -4.19
C VAL A 42 -2.82 4.70 -4.59
N PHE A 43 -2.72 3.49 -4.08
CA PHE A 43 -3.73 2.46 -4.25
C PHE A 43 -4.48 2.27 -2.95
N HIS A 44 -5.79 2.50 -2.99
CA HIS A 44 -6.68 2.25 -1.86
C HIS A 44 -7.20 0.83 -1.98
N VAL A 45 -6.69 -0.07 -1.15
CA VAL A 45 -6.97 -1.50 -1.22
C VAL A 45 -8.12 -1.84 -0.27
N PRO A 46 -9.24 -2.39 -0.77
CA PRO A 46 -10.31 -2.82 0.10
C PRO A 46 -9.88 -4.07 0.88
N ALA A 47 -10.02 -4.01 2.19
CA ALA A 47 -9.76 -5.12 3.09
C ALA A 47 -10.74 -5.01 4.25
N GLY A 48 -11.68 -5.94 4.32
CA GLY A 48 -12.79 -5.86 5.25
C GLY A 48 -13.76 -4.73 4.88
N PRO A 49 -14.66 -4.34 5.79
CA PRO A 49 -15.55 -3.20 5.55
C PRO A 49 -14.78 -1.92 5.31
N GLU A 50 -15.24 -1.10 4.38
CA GLU A 50 -14.58 0.15 4.02
C GLU A 50 -14.94 1.27 4.99
N THR A 51 -14.53 1.09 6.25
CA THR A 51 -14.72 2.03 7.34
C THR A 51 -13.42 2.12 8.12
N PRO A 52 -13.22 3.18 8.93
CA PRO A 52 -12.06 3.24 9.80
C PRO A 52 -12.07 2.12 10.83
N TYR A 53 -10.90 1.55 11.09
CA TYR A 53 -10.72 0.52 12.11
C TYR A 53 -9.57 0.85 13.02
N ASP A 54 -9.57 0.21 14.17
CA ASP A 54 -8.40 0.09 14.99
C ASP A 54 -7.38 -0.84 14.30
N LYS A 55 -6.10 -0.57 14.51
CA LYS A 55 -5.03 -1.31 13.84
C LYS A 55 -5.00 -2.80 14.14
N TYR A 56 -5.52 -3.22 15.31
CA TYR A 56 -5.56 -4.63 15.67
C TYR A 56 -6.65 -5.38 14.93
N GLN A 57 -7.72 -4.70 14.57
CA GLN A 57 -8.79 -5.29 13.76
C GLN A 57 -8.31 -5.57 12.34
N LEU A 58 -7.31 -4.82 11.88
CA LEU A 58 -6.75 -5.02 10.55
C LEU A 58 -6.10 -6.39 10.38
N LEU A 59 -5.63 -7.00 11.47
CA LEU A 59 -5.03 -8.35 11.39
C LEU A 59 -5.98 -9.38 10.82
N GLU A 60 -7.27 -9.24 11.06
CA GLU A 60 -8.28 -10.17 10.53
C GLU A 60 -8.38 -10.09 9.01
N TYR A 61 -8.03 -8.95 8.45
CA TYR A 61 -8.17 -8.68 7.03
C TYR A 61 -6.85 -8.61 6.28
N LEU A 62 -5.75 -9.02 6.92
CA LEU A 62 -4.44 -9.06 6.28
C LEU A 62 -4.45 -9.89 4.99
N PRO A 63 -5.00 -11.11 4.95
CA PRO A 63 -5.01 -11.88 3.70
C PRO A 63 -5.71 -11.14 2.58
N GLU A 64 -6.84 -10.49 2.88
CA GLU A 64 -7.60 -9.73 1.88
C GLU A 64 -6.79 -8.53 1.39
N PHE A 65 -6.08 -7.83 2.28
CA PHE A 65 -5.23 -6.72 1.92
C PHE A 65 -4.07 -7.19 1.02
N ILE A 66 -3.43 -8.28 1.37
CA ILE A 66 -2.31 -8.85 0.60
C ILE A 66 -2.78 -9.23 -0.80
N GLU A 67 -3.93 -9.88 -0.91
CA GLU A 67 -4.51 -10.21 -2.21
C GLU A 67 -4.79 -8.96 -3.04
N GLY A 68 -5.31 -7.91 -2.38
CA GLY A 68 -5.59 -6.63 -3.05
C GLY A 68 -4.33 -5.94 -3.56
N VAL A 69 -3.26 -5.96 -2.77
CA VAL A 69 -1.97 -5.40 -3.20
C VAL A 69 -1.45 -6.18 -4.41
N PHE A 70 -1.53 -7.50 -4.35
CA PHE A 70 -1.10 -8.37 -5.45
C PHE A 70 -1.91 -8.11 -6.71
N ALA A 71 -3.22 -7.91 -6.58
CA ALA A 71 -4.10 -7.69 -7.72
C ALA A 71 -3.95 -6.30 -8.34
N GLN A 72 -3.75 -5.26 -7.52
CA GLN A 72 -3.70 -3.87 -7.99
C GLN A 72 -2.29 -3.41 -8.35
N GLY A 73 -1.29 -3.93 -7.66
CA GLY A 73 0.09 -3.54 -7.89
C GLY A 73 0.63 -4.08 -9.21
N ARG A 74 1.67 -3.43 -9.71
CA ARG A 74 2.30 -3.82 -10.98
C ARG A 74 3.25 -4.99 -10.84
N GLY A 75 3.70 -5.29 -9.62
CA GLY A 75 4.72 -6.29 -9.40
C GLY A 75 6.10 -5.84 -9.87
N GLY A 76 7.10 -6.68 -9.70
CA GLY A 76 8.45 -6.38 -10.18
C GLY A 76 9.12 -5.21 -9.49
N TYR A 77 8.77 -4.96 -8.23
CA TYR A 77 9.34 -3.85 -7.47
C TYR A 77 10.78 -4.15 -7.06
N ASP A 78 11.65 -3.15 -7.19
CA ASP A 78 13.04 -3.26 -6.76
C ASP A 78 13.19 -3.17 -5.26
N LEU A 79 12.28 -2.45 -4.60
CA LEU A 79 12.32 -2.22 -3.16
C LEU A 79 10.92 -2.13 -2.60
N VAL A 80 10.71 -2.74 -1.44
CA VAL A 80 9.47 -2.63 -0.67
C VAL A 80 9.80 -1.99 0.66
N HIS A 81 9.16 -0.85 0.94
CA HIS A 81 9.34 -0.13 2.21
C HIS A 81 8.03 -0.16 2.99
N SER A 82 8.07 -0.72 4.17
CA SER A 82 6.88 -0.85 5.03
C SER A 82 6.98 0.10 6.22
N HIS A 83 5.80 0.53 6.69
CA HIS A 83 5.66 1.38 7.86
C HIS A 83 4.82 0.64 8.89
N TYR A 84 5.25 0.60 10.14
CA TYR A 84 4.65 -0.17 11.22
C TYR A 84 4.81 -1.68 11.02
N TRP A 85 4.64 -2.42 12.11
CA TRP A 85 4.89 -3.86 12.12
C TRP A 85 3.91 -4.66 11.25
N ILE A 86 2.64 -4.21 11.16
CA ILE A 86 1.64 -4.87 10.30
C ILE A 86 2.05 -4.79 8.85
N SER A 87 2.51 -3.62 8.41
CA SER A 87 3.03 -3.44 7.05
C SER A 87 4.25 -4.30 6.81
N GLY A 88 5.08 -4.51 7.84
CA GLY A 88 6.22 -5.40 7.78
C GLY A 88 5.83 -6.83 7.49
N LEU A 89 4.77 -7.33 8.15
CA LEU A 89 4.24 -8.67 7.88
C LEU A 89 3.73 -8.79 6.46
N ILE A 90 3.04 -7.78 5.97
CA ILE A 90 2.55 -7.74 4.59
C ILE A 90 3.72 -7.78 3.61
N ALA A 91 4.75 -7.00 3.86
CA ALA A 91 5.93 -6.96 3.00
C ALA A 91 6.63 -8.30 2.93
N LEU A 92 6.78 -9.00 4.08
CA LEU A 92 7.36 -10.33 4.12
C LEU A 92 6.54 -11.33 3.32
N GLU A 93 5.23 -11.29 3.46
CA GLU A 93 4.34 -12.19 2.74
C GLU A 93 4.43 -11.97 1.24
N LEU A 94 4.42 -10.73 0.81
CA LEU A 94 4.54 -10.40 -0.61
C LEU A 94 5.88 -10.85 -1.18
N LEU A 95 6.92 -10.68 -0.41
CA LEU A 95 8.28 -11.00 -0.83
C LEU A 95 8.50 -12.50 -0.95
N TYR A 96 8.11 -13.27 0.08
CA TYR A 96 8.44 -14.69 0.17
C TYR A 96 7.37 -15.61 -0.40
N ALA A 97 6.10 -15.24 -0.31
CA ALA A 97 5.02 -16.08 -0.78
C ALA A 97 4.60 -15.79 -2.22
N HIS A 98 4.73 -14.54 -2.65
CA HIS A 98 4.26 -14.13 -3.99
C HIS A 98 5.37 -13.68 -4.93
N GLY A 99 6.60 -13.67 -4.47
CA GLY A 99 7.73 -13.26 -5.32
C GLY A 99 7.64 -11.84 -5.83
N TYR A 100 7.09 -10.94 -5.04
CA TYR A 100 6.72 -9.58 -5.42
C TYR A 100 7.88 -8.58 -5.32
N TRP A 101 9.01 -9.04 -5.60
CA TRP A 101 10.22 -8.25 -5.39
C TRP A 101 10.74 -7.63 -6.67
#